data_c5036c67db2c55c7f564d417dfb30b1e
#
_entry.id   c5036c67db2c55c7f564d417dfb30b1e
#
_cell.length_a   1.000
_cell.length_b   1.000
_cell.length_c   1.000
_cell.angle_alpha   90.00
_cell.angle_beta   90.00
_cell.angle_gamma   90.00
#
_symmetry.space_group_name_H-M   'P 1'
#
loop_
_entity.id
_entity.type
_entity.pdbx_description
1 polymer ?
#
loop_
_entity_poly.entity_id
_entity_poly.type
_entity_poly.pdbx_seq_one_letter_code
_entity_poly.pdbx_strand_id
1 'polypeptide(L)'
;RPLRHALEIRHASWLGEDALQLMCEHDVALVTADTADHHPLSLERTTNAFAYVRLHGARKLYASRYTDGELDEWAALVDAWGARGSDVYVYFDNDNKAYAPGDARRLLERVDPRLRRSPVDAHP
;
A
#
# COMPACT_ATOMS: atom_id res chain seq x y z
N ARG A 1 0.62 -21.22 11.77
CA ARG A 1 1.14 -19.97 11.24
C ARG A 1 0.08 -18.88 11.29
N PRO A 2 0.35 -17.75 11.94
CA PRO A 2 -0.64 -16.67 12.00
C PRO A 2 -0.91 -16.11 10.62
N LEU A 3 -2.18 -15.86 10.34
CA LEU A 3 -2.59 -15.19 9.11
C LEU A 3 -2.43 -13.68 9.27
N ARG A 4 -2.08 -13.01 8.18
CA ARG A 4 -2.07 -11.55 8.12
C ARG A 4 -3.38 -11.06 7.57
N HIS A 5 -3.98 -10.10 8.27
CA HIS A 5 -5.25 -9.48 7.88
C HIS A 5 -5.05 -8.01 7.61
N ALA A 6 -5.65 -7.53 6.52
CA ALA A 6 -5.66 -6.12 6.17
C ALA A 6 -7.10 -5.69 5.89
N LEU A 7 -7.46 -4.50 6.37
CA LEU A 7 -8.80 -3.93 6.20
C LEU A 7 -8.72 -2.65 5.38
N GLU A 8 -9.40 -2.62 4.25
CA GLU A 8 -9.55 -1.42 3.44
C GLU A 8 -10.87 -0.74 3.81
N ILE A 9 -10.79 0.50 4.29
CA ILE A 9 -11.95 1.26 4.73
C ILE A 9 -12.56 2.08 3.59
N ARG A 10 -13.86 2.37 3.71
CA ARG A 10 -14.60 3.19 2.76
C ARG A 10 -15.20 4.45 3.38
N HIS A 11 -15.04 4.65 4.68
CA HIS A 11 -15.62 5.77 5.39
C HIS A 11 -14.67 6.27 6.47
N ALA A 12 -14.64 7.59 6.65
CA ALA A 12 -13.73 8.23 7.61
C ALA A 12 -13.98 7.82 9.06
N SER A 13 -15.16 7.31 9.40
CA SER A 13 -15.45 6.83 10.76
C SER A 13 -14.52 5.71 11.21
N TRP A 14 -13.95 4.93 10.29
CA TRP A 14 -12.97 3.89 10.60
C TRP A 14 -11.59 4.45 10.97
N LEU A 15 -11.37 5.75 10.81
CA LEU A 15 -10.13 6.41 11.22
C LEU A 15 -10.22 6.99 12.63
N GLY A 16 -11.34 6.78 13.34
CA GLY A 16 -11.49 7.16 14.73
C GLY A 16 -10.53 6.37 15.62
N GLU A 17 -10.19 6.95 16.78
CA GLU A 17 -9.21 6.38 17.70
C GLU A 17 -9.60 4.95 18.14
N ASP A 18 -10.88 4.71 18.43
CA ASP A 18 -11.35 3.39 18.88
C ASP A 18 -11.16 2.33 17.80
N ALA A 19 -11.46 2.65 16.54
CA ALA A 19 -11.29 1.71 15.44
C ALA A 19 -9.81 1.41 15.18
N LEU A 20 -8.96 2.43 15.20
CA LEU A 20 -7.52 2.25 15.01
C LEU A 20 -6.92 1.43 16.16
N GLN A 21 -7.34 1.68 17.39
CA GLN A 21 -6.88 0.92 18.55
C GLN A 21 -7.28 -0.56 18.44
N LEU A 22 -8.49 -0.83 18.01
CA LEU A 22 -8.96 -2.21 17.81
C LEU A 22 -8.13 -2.94 16.76
N MET A 23 -7.81 -2.28 15.66
CA MET A 23 -6.92 -2.85 14.64
C MET A 23 -5.52 -3.12 15.19
N CYS A 24 -4.97 -2.21 15.99
CA CYS A 24 -3.67 -2.41 16.65
C CYS A 24 -3.69 -3.61 17.60
N GLU A 25 -4.73 -3.75 18.41
CA GLU A 25 -4.86 -4.84 19.38
C GLU A 25 -4.92 -6.20 18.69
N HIS A 26 -5.51 -6.29 17.52
CA HIS A 26 -5.66 -7.53 16.77
C HIS A 26 -4.63 -7.69 15.65
N ASP A 27 -3.66 -6.78 15.58
CA ASP A 27 -2.58 -6.80 14.58
C ASP A 27 -3.12 -6.84 13.13
N VAL A 28 -4.20 -6.12 12.90
CA VAL A 28 -4.83 -5.95 11.59
C VAL A 28 -4.27 -4.70 10.92
N ALA A 29 -3.77 -4.82 9.71
CA ALA A 29 -3.25 -3.68 8.97
C ALA A 29 -4.40 -2.83 8.40
N LEU A 30 -4.31 -1.51 8.58
CA LEU A 30 -5.15 -0.59 7.84
C LEU A 30 -4.55 -0.44 6.43
N VAL A 31 -5.32 -0.78 5.41
CA VAL A 31 -4.88 -0.64 4.02
C VAL A 31 -4.72 0.84 3.70
N THR A 32 -3.56 1.20 3.14
CA THR A 32 -3.31 2.52 2.57
C THR A 32 -3.79 2.48 1.12
N ALA A 33 -4.93 3.13 0.83
CA ALA A 33 -5.54 3.05 -0.49
C ALA A 33 -5.61 4.43 -1.15
N ASP A 34 -5.01 4.56 -2.33
CA ASP A 34 -5.15 5.75 -3.16
C ASP A 34 -6.32 5.53 -4.12
N THR A 35 -7.41 6.27 -3.90
CA THR A 35 -8.67 6.09 -4.61
C THR A 35 -9.12 7.35 -5.33
N ALA A 36 -8.21 8.22 -5.72
CA ALA A 36 -8.53 9.48 -6.40
C ALA A 36 -9.59 10.30 -5.63
N ASP A 37 -9.43 10.40 -4.31
CA ASP A 37 -10.32 11.12 -3.38
C ASP A 37 -11.73 10.54 -3.25
N HIS A 38 -12.01 9.34 -3.77
CA HIS A 38 -13.31 8.68 -3.60
C HIS A 38 -13.51 8.18 -2.17
N HIS A 39 -12.43 7.79 -1.49
CA HIS A 39 -12.45 7.28 -0.11
C HIS A 39 -11.27 7.85 0.67
N PRO A 40 -11.34 7.85 2.00
CA PRO A 40 -10.25 8.40 2.82
C PRO A 40 -8.92 7.71 2.58
N LEU A 41 -7.87 8.50 2.40
CA LEU A 41 -6.50 8.01 2.39
C LEU A 41 -5.92 8.15 3.80
N SER A 42 -5.33 7.09 4.34
CA SER A 42 -4.64 7.15 5.62
C SER A 42 -3.29 6.46 5.51
N LEU A 43 -2.28 7.12 6.09
CA LEU A 43 -0.93 6.56 6.24
C LEU A 43 -0.72 5.95 7.62
N GLU A 44 -1.79 5.86 8.43
CA GLU A 44 -1.71 5.29 9.78
C GLU A 44 -1.29 3.82 9.73
N ARG A 45 -0.38 3.47 10.64
CA ARG A 45 0.14 2.12 10.75
C ARG A 45 -0.44 1.45 11.98
N THR A 46 -1.18 0.36 11.77
CA THR A 46 -1.84 -0.39 12.84
C THR A 46 -1.15 -1.71 13.17
N THR A 47 -0.12 -2.08 12.41
CA THR A 47 0.79 -3.17 12.74
C THR A 47 2.18 -2.84 12.22
N ASN A 48 3.22 -3.28 12.92
CA ASN A 48 4.60 -3.14 12.47
C ASN A 48 5.08 -4.32 11.62
N ALA A 49 4.29 -5.38 11.52
CA ALA A 49 4.67 -6.58 10.79
C ALA A 49 4.67 -6.34 9.28
N PHE A 50 3.67 -5.62 8.79
CA PHE A 50 3.54 -5.37 7.36
C PHE A 50 2.72 -4.12 7.06
N ALA A 51 2.90 -3.60 5.85
CA ALA A 51 2.06 -2.55 5.27
C ALA A 51 1.39 -3.10 4.01
N TYR A 52 0.17 -2.69 3.77
CA TYR A 52 -0.60 -3.10 2.60
C TYR A 52 -1.10 -1.87 1.87
N VAL A 53 -0.68 -1.70 0.63
CA VAL A 53 -0.97 -0.52 -0.18
C VAL A 53 -1.75 -0.95 -1.42
N ARG A 54 -2.84 -0.25 -1.71
CA ARG A 54 -3.60 -0.43 -2.94
C ARG A 54 -3.70 0.89 -3.69
N LEU A 55 -3.22 0.90 -4.92
CA LEU A 55 -3.16 2.09 -5.76
C LEU A 55 -4.17 1.95 -6.90
N HIS A 56 -5.32 2.60 -6.69
CA HIS A 56 -6.48 2.50 -7.61
C HIS A 56 -6.48 3.56 -8.71
N GLY A 57 -5.53 4.49 -8.68
CA GLY A 57 -5.46 5.62 -9.58
C GLY A 57 -5.52 6.94 -8.81
N ALA A 58 -4.54 7.81 -9.04
CA ALA A 58 -4.40 9.03 -8.25
C ALA A 58 -5.37 10.15 -8.68
N ARG A 59 -5.71 10.21 -9.97
CA ARG A 59 -6.55 11.26 -10.54
C ARG A 59 -7.90 10.76 -10.99
N LYS A 60 -7.97 9.52 -11.47
CA LYS A 60 -9.19 8.88 -11.92
C LYS A 60 -9.17 7.44 -11.45
N LEU A 61 -10.16 7.06 -10.65
CA LEU A 61 -10.26 5.74 -10.05
C LEU A 61 -10.19 4.64 -11.11
N TYR A 62 -9.29 3.69 -10.94
CA TYR A 62 -8.99 2.55 -11.82
C TYR A 62 -8.51 2.93 -13.22
N ALA A 63 -8.38 4.20 -13.55
CA ALA A 63 -8.15 4.63 -14.93
C ALA A 63 -6.96 5.56 -15.13
N SER A 64 -6.33 6.11 -14.09
CA SER A 64 -5.20 7.00 -14.29
C SER A 64 -3.87 6.28 -14.14
N ARG A 65 -2.92 6.66 -15.01
CA ARG A 65 -1.53 6.26 -14.89
C ARG A 65 -0.85 7.12 -13.83
N TYR A 66 0.01 6.52 -13.04
CA TYR A 66 0.80 7.25 -12.05
C TYR A 66 1.93 8.02 -12.71
N THR A 67 2.14 9.27 -12.29
CA THR A 67 3.28 10.07 -12.75
C THR A 67 4.56 9.63 -12.06
N ASP A 68 5.71 10.03 -12.61
CA ASP A 68 7.00 9.75 -12.00
C ASP A 68 7.10 10.33 -10.59
N GLY A 69 6.62 11.57 -10.39
CA GLY A 69 6.61 12.20 -9.06
C GLY A 69 5.75 11.47 -8.05
N GLU A 70 4.57 10.99 -8.46
CA GLU A 70 3.71 10.19 -7.60
C GLU A 70 4.37 8.88 -7.22
N LEU A 71 5.02 8.21 -8.16
CA LEU A 71 5.73 6.96 -7.89
C LEU A 71 6.96 7.19 -7.00
N ASP A 72 7.65 8.32 -7.15
CA ASP A 72 8.77 8.68 -6.28
C ASP A 72 8.31 8.84 -4.82
N GLU A 73 7.15 9.46 -4.60
CA GLU A 73 6.57 9.62 -3.26
C GLU A 73 6.20 8.28 -2.65
N TRP A 74 5.55 7.40 -3.42
CA TRP A 74 5.20 6.06 -2.95
C TRP A 74 6.44 5.22 -2.67
N ALA A 75 7.46 5.31 -3.51
CA ALA A 75 8.72 4.60 -3.30
C ALA A 75 9.40 5.04 -1.99
N ALA A 76 9.37 6.33 -1.68
CA ALA A 76 9.92 6.84 -0.43
C ALA A 76 9.20 6.27 0.80
N LEU A 77 7.87 6.16 0.76
CA LEU A 77 7.09 5.54 1.83
C LEU A 77 7.40 4.06 1.99
N VAL A 78 7.45 3.34 0.87
CA VAL A 78 7.79 1.90 0.86
C VAL A 78 9.17 1.68 1.47
N ASP A 79 10.15 2.48 1.06
CA ASP A 79 11.51 2.39 1.59
C ASP A 79 11.56 2.67 3.09
N ALA A 80 10.82 3.69 3.56
CA ALA A 80 10.77 4.03 4.97
C ALA A 80 10.18 2.90 5.82
N TRP A 81 9.07 2.30 5.36
CA TRP A 81 8.45 1.19 6.07
C TRP A 81 9.32 -0.07 6.04
N GLY A 82 9.92 -0.37 4.89
CA GLY A 82 10.82 -1.51 4.74
C GLY A 82 12.06 -1.39 5.62
N ALA A 83 12.62 -0.18 5.73
CA ALA A 83 13.78 0.08 6.58
C ALA A 83 13.48 -0.13 8.08
N ARG A 84 12.21 -0.03 8.48
CA ARG A 84 11.76 -0.31 9.85
C ARG A 84 11.47 -1.79 10.10
N GLY A 85 11.67 -2.64 9.10
CA GLY A 85 11.47 -4.06 9.21
C GLY A 85 10.09 -4.57 8.82
N SER A 86 9.20 -3.70 8.30
CA SER A 86 7.90 -4.13 7.79
C SER A 86 8.03 -4.75 6.41
N ASP A 87 7.31 -5.82 6.17
CA ASP A 87 7.06 -6.27 4.79
C ASP A 87 6.05 -5.32 4.15
N VAL A 88 6.27 -4.95 2.91
CA VAL A 88 5.38 -4.02 2.22
C VAL A 88 4.79 -4.70 0.99
N TYR A 89 3.45 -4.76 0.96
CA TYR A 89 2.68 -5.28 -0.18
C TYR A 89 2.08 -4.09 -0.92
N VAL A 90 2.36 -3.98 -2.22
CA VAL A 90 1.80 -2.90 -3.05
C VAL A 90 1.08 -3.53 -4.24
N TYR A 91 -0.19 -3.20 -4.39
CA TYR A 91 -1.03 -3.67 -5.50
C TYR A 91 -1.56 -2.49 -6.30
N PHE A 92 -1.42 -2.58 -7.61
CA PHE A 92 -1.95 -1.57 -8.53
C PHE A 92 -3.23 -2.11 -9.16
N ASP A 93 -4.32 -1.34 -9.03
CA ASP A 93 -5.63 -1.67 -9.58
C ASP A 93 -6.09 -0.66 -10.65
N ASN A 94 -5.17 0.14 -11.18
CA ASN A 94 -5.45 1.09 -12.26
C ASN A 94 -5.31 0.40 -13.63
N ASP A 95 -6.20 -0.57 -13.88
CA ASP A 95 -6.07 -1.52 -14.99
C ASP A 95 -6.50 -0.98 -16.36
N ASN A 96 -7.16 0.16 -16.43
CA ASN A 96 -7.56 0.74 -17.70
C ASN A 96 -6.33 0.96 -18.59
N LYS A 97 -6.41 0.52 -19.85
CA LYS A 97 -5.30 0.56 -20.80
C LYS A 97 -4.04 -0.16 -20.32
N ALA A 98 -4.19 -1.12 -19.43
CA ALA A 98 -3.08 -1.91 -18.88
C ALA A 98 -2.00 -1.07 -18.18
N TYR A 99 -2.40 0.00 -17.48
CA TYR A 99 -1.44 0.84 -16.76
C TYR A 99 -0.81 0.15 -15.55
N ALA A 100 -1.55 -0.72 -14.87
CA ALA A 100 -1.10 -1.31 -13.61
C ALA A 100 0.24 -2.06 -13.72
N PRO A 101 0.45 -2.97 -14.69
CA PRO A 101 1.73 -3.66 -14.78
C PRO A 101 2.92 -2.75 -15.03
N GLY A 102 2.75 -1.74 -15.89
CA GLY A 102 3.80 -0.76 -16.17
C GLY A 102 4.13 0.10 -14.98
N ASP A 103 3.11 0.57 -14.27
CA ASP A 103 3.29 1.38 -13.07
C ASP A 103 3.92 0.57 -11.93
N ALA A 104 3.54 -0.69 -11.78
CA ALA A 104 4.17 -1.57 -10.79
C ALA A 104 5.66 -1.76 -11.06
N ARG A 105 6.03 -1.96 -12.32
CA ARG A 105 7.45 -2.05 -12.71
C ARG A 105 8.19 -0.75 -12.42
N ARG A 106 7.59 0.39 -12.75
CA ARG A 106 8.20 1.70 -12.53
C ARG A 106 8.39 1.98 -11.03
N LEU A 107 7.45 1.57 -10.18
CA LEU A 107 7.62 1.67 -8.74
C LEU A 107 8.74 0.78 -8.26
N LEU A 108 8.79 -0.46 -8.72
CA LEU A 108 9.80 -1.42 -8.31
C LEU A 108 11.22 -0.91 -8.64
N GLU A 109 11.39 -0.25 -9.77
CA GLU A 109 12.68 0.34 -10.17
C GLU A 109 13.14 1.45 -9.24
N ARG A 110 12.23 2.09 -8.51
CA ARG A 110 12.51 3.19 -7.58
C ARG A 110 12.75 2.75 -6.14
N VAL A 111 12.25 1.58 -5.78
CA VAL A 111 12.41 1.03 -4.43
C VAL A 111 13.85 0.54 -4.23
N ASP A 112 14.38 0.72 -3.02
CA ASP A 112 15.73 0.27 -2.66
C ASP A 112 15.89 -1.23 -2.98
N PRO A 113 16.85 -1.60 -3.84
CA PRO A 113 17.07 -2.99 -4.23
C PRO A 113 17.29 -3.95 -3.05
N ARG A 114 17.83 -3.45 -1.94
CA ARG A 114 18.06 -4.25 -0.74
C ARG A 114 16.77 -4.71 -0.05
N LEU A 115 15.66 -4.01 -0.32
CA LEU A 115 14.35 -4.29 0.28
C LEU A 115 13.46 -5.15 -0.62
N ARG A 116 13.86 -5.35 -1.87
CA ARG A 116 13.07 -6.15 -2.80
C ARG A 116 13.25 -7.63 -2.51
N ARG A 117 12.17 -8.38 -2.68
CA ARG A 117 12.22 -9.84 -2.67
C ARG A 117 12.02 -10.36 -4.07
N SER A 118 12.81 -11.37 -4.47
CA SER A 118 12.52 -12.11 -5.68
C SER A 118 11.26 -12.95 -5.48
N PRO A 119 10.58 -13.37 -6.56
CA PRO A 119 9.42 -14.28 -6.43
C PRO A 119 9.74 -15.57 -5.67
N VAL A 120 10.97 -16.05 -5.74
CA VAL A 120 11.40 -17.23 -4.98
C VAL A 120 11.44 -16.95 -3.48
N ASP A 121 11.93 -15.76 -3.08
CA ASP A 121 12.03 -15.37 -1.68
C ASP A 121 10.67 -14.97 -1.09
N ALA A 122 9.69 -14.67 -1.91
CA ALA A 122 8.36 -14.27 -1.49
C ALA A 122 7.51 -15.45 -0.99
N HIS A 123 7.91 -16.68 -1.27
CA HIS A 123 7.18 -17.87 -0.86
C HIS A 123 7.75 -18.42 0.46
N PRO A 124 6.85 -18.76 1.39
CA PRO A 124 7.27 -19.36 2.66
C PRO A 124 7.86 -20.73 2.49
#